data_f0396b2befe44e1493fe0f7ee4f406e5
#
_entry.id   f0396b2befe44e1493fe0f7ee4f406e5
#
_cell.length_a   1.000
_cell.length_b   1.000
_cell.length_c   1.000
_cell.angle_alpha   90.00
_cell.angle_beta   90.00
_cell.angle_gamma   90.00
#
_symmetry.space_group_name_H-M   'P 1'
#
loop_
_entity.id
_entity.type
_entity.pdbx_description
1 polymer ?
#
loop_
_entity_poly.entity_id
_entity_poly.type
_entity_poly.pdbx_seq_one_letter_code
_entity_poly.pdbx_strand_id
1 'polypeptide(L)'
;MDATISVVCYKSKTLSNGEHPLMLRISKDGKKKYQSLGISVNPKFWDFQKNKPKPKCPNLEYLQKIILDKKLELQKKMLEIKSDQKEYSAATLIEANEKLLVAKTVDCFYKEIIAQCEINNKCGNRLVYLNSYNSLKRFTNGKLEIPFNTINVAWLEKYEKWLRSNGNKETTISLMFRTLRSTYNKAIKERCAHLSDYPFQEYKISKFDTSTQKRAIAKTDMLKFTETSQPIGQKKYVELSKDIFIFSYLCGGINFTDIANLTQENIVNGRLHYIRQKTGKLIKIGIPQEAMQIIKKYTDESNGYLFPILNVKVHKTALQK
;
A
#
# COMPACT_ATOMS: atom_id res chain seq x y z
N MET A 1 28.30 16.82 -2.60
CA MET A 1 28.59 17.94 -1.64
C MET A 1 27.90 17.68 -0.31
N ASP A 2 28.43 18.23 0.78
CA ASP A 2 27.83 18.10 2.10
C ASP A 2 26.60 18.98 2.26
N ALA A 3 25.65 18.54 3.09
CA ALA A 3 24.50 19.36 3.38
C ALA A 3 24.89 20.53 4.29
N THR A 4 24.40 21.72 4.00
CA THR A 4 24.57 22.92 4.82
C THR A 4 23.36 23.13 5.70
N ILE A 5 23.57 23.31 7.02
CA ILE A 5 22.51 23.54 8.00
C ILE A 5 22.56 24.97 8.49
N SER A 6 21.50 25.72 8.29
CA SER A 6 21.36 27.11 8.76
C SER A 6 19.99 27.32 9.41
N VAL A 7 19.92 28.31 10.33
CA VAL A 7 18.64 28.73 10.91
C VAL A 7 18.21 30.02 10.23
N VAL A 8 16.93 30.11 9.89
CA VAL A 8 16.34 31.28 9.25
C VAL A 8 15.04 31.69 9.95
N CYS A 9 14.83 32.97 10.08
CA CYS A 9 13.54 33.52 10.46
C CYS A 9 12.65 33.59 9.22
N TYR A 10 11.54 32.85 9.22
CA TYR A 10 10.73 32.60 8.02
C TYR A 10 9.73 33.73 7.75
N LYS A 11 10.14 34.69 6.91
CA LYS A 11 9.38 35.92 6.63
C LYS A 11 8.00 35.70 6.01
N SER A 12 7.81 34.61 5.28
CA SER A 12 6.56 34.33 4.55
C SER A 12 5.39 33.92 5.44
N LYS A 13 5.62 33.74 6.76
CA LYS A 13 4.58 33.38 7.71
C LYS A 13 4.69 34.23 8.97
N THR A 14 3.64 34.99 9.27
CA THR A 14 3.48 35.74 10.52
C THR A 14 2.47 34.99 11.40
N LEU A 15 2.82 34.79 12.66
CA LEU A 15 1.94 34.17 13.66
C LEU A 15 0.96 35.21 14.21
N SER A 16 -0.08 34.77 14.91
CA SER A 16 -1.09 35.63 15.53
C SER A 16 -0.54 36.66 16.54
N ASN A 17 0.64 36.34 17.12
CA ASN A 17 1.37 37.23 18.05
C ASN A 17 2.32 38.20 17.32
N GLY A 18 2.31 38.28 15.99
CA GLY A 18 3.18 39.14 15.20
C GLY A 18 4.62 38.67 15.06
N GLU A 19 4.96 37.48 15.54
CA GLU A 19 6.27 36.87 15.40
C GLU A 19 6.41 36.03 14.13
N HIS A 20 7.65 35.77 13.73
CA HIS A 20 7.96 34.85 12.64
C HIS A 20 8.57 33.56 13.19
N PRO A 21 8.14 32.38 12.66
CA PRO A 21 8.70 31.10 13.09
C PRO A 21 10.17 30.98 12.66
N LEU A 22 10.98 30.39 13.56
CA LEU A 22 12.35 29.99 13.24
C LEU A 22 12.35 28.61 12.59
N MET A 23 13.06 28.51 11.47
CA MET A 23 13.15 27.28 10.69
C MET A 23 14.62 26.87 10.53
N LEU A 24 14.92 25.58 10.69
CA LEU A 24 16.15 24.99 10.18
C LEU A 24 16.03 24.86 8.67
N ARG A 25 16.98 25.42 7.95
CA ARG A 25 17.12 25.27 6.50
C ARG A 25 18.27 24.32 6.21
N ILE A 26 17.98 23.22 5.58
CA ILE A 26 18.94 22.24 5.11
C ILE A 26 19.05 22.38 3.60
N SER A 27 20.26 22.62 3.11
CA SER A 27 20.54 22.75 1.68
C SER A 27 21.53 21.68 1.24
N LYS A 28 21.18 20.89 0.23
CA LYS A 28 22.04 19.88 -0.40
C LYS A 28 21.72 19.79 -1.88
N ASP A 29 22.72 19.76 -2.72
CA ASP A 29 22.63 19.60 -4.20
C ASP A 29 21.57 20.52 -4.82
N GLY A 30 21.62 21.82 -4.43
CA GLY A 30 20.69 22.86 -4.91
C GLY A 30 19.28 22.81 -4.32
N LYS A 31 18.91 21.74 -3.63
CA LYS A 31 17.58 21.58 -3.02
C LYS A 31 17.60 22.08 -1.57
N LYS A 32 16.54 22.86 -1.21
CA LYS A 32 16.36 23.40 0.13
C LYS A 32 15.13 22.77 0.78
N LYS A 33 15.27 22.36 2.05
CA LYS A 33 14.16 21.90 2.88
C LYS A 33 14.19 22.65 4.21
N TYR A 34 13.00 22.81 4.78
CA TYR A 34 12.80 23.58 6.01
C TYR A 34 12.12 22.71 7.06
N GLN A 35 12.64 22.76 8.29
CA GLN A 35 12.05 22.11 9.46
C GLN A 35 11.78 23.18 10.53
N SER A 36 10.58 23.15 11.13
CA SER A 36 10.25 24.09 12.19
C SER A 36 11.06 23.78 13.46
N LEU A 37 11.56 24.84 14.12
CA LEU A 37 12.18 24.73 15.44
C LEU A 37 11.16 24.72 16.59
N GLY A 38 9.86 24.97 16.28
CA GLY A 38 8.82 25.09 17.30
C GLY A 38 8.87 26.38 18.11
N ILE A 39 9.72 27.33 17.73
CA ILE A 39 9.89 28.64 18.37
C ILE A 39 9.77 29.76 17.33
N SER A 40 9.42 30.94 17.80
CA SER A 40 9.26 32.15 16.97
C SER A 40 10.05 33.33 17.60
N VAL A 41 10.25 34.33 16.80
CA VAL A 41 10.93 35.54 17.24
C VAL A 41 10.31 36.76 16.57
N ASN A 42 10.22 37.88 17.28
CA ASN A 42 9.81 39.13 16.66
C ASN A 42 10.90 39.60 15.67
N PRO A 43 10.53 39.92 14.41
CA PRO A 43 11.49 40.26 13.36
C PRO A 43 12.42 41.43 13.73
N LYS A 44 12.02 42.31 14.64
CA LYS A 44 12.85 43.41 15.13
C LYS A 44 14.11 42.91 15.85
N PHE A 45 14.05 41.73 16.47
CA PHE A 45 15.13 41.11 17.22
C PHE A 45 15.93 40.07 16.41
N TRP A 46 15.68 39.95 15.12
CA TRP A 46 16.43 39.03 14.25
C TRP A 46 17.33 39.80 13.29
N ASP A 47 18.57 39.35 13.16
CA ASP A 47 19.48 39.84 12.12
C ASP A 47 19.35 38.92 10.89
N PHE A 48 18.71 39.43 9.86
CA PHE A 48 18.44 38.67 8.62
C PHE A 48 19.67 38.46 7.73
N GLN A 49 20.73 39.30 7.90
CA GLN A 49 21.99 39.12 7.16
C GLN A 49 22.82 38.00 7.77
N LYS A 50 22.98 38.06 9.09
CA LYS A 50 23.79 37.07 9.85
C LYS A 50 22.99 35.81 10.22
N ASN A 51 21.67 35.81 10.03
CA ASN A 51 20.75 34.76 10.45
C ASN A 51 20.92 34.36 11.92
N LYS A 52 20.95 35.35 12.80
CA LYS A 52 21.14 35.22 14.25
C LYS A 52 20.23 36.17 15.02
N PRO A 53 19.85 35.84 16.27
CA PRO A 53 19.16 36.80 17.11
C PRO A 53 20.10 37.97 17.48
N LYS A 54 19.55 39.18 17.56
CA LYS A 54 20.27 40.38 17.97
C LYS A 54 20.55 40.40 19.47
N PRO A 55 21.58 41.14 19.96
CA PRO A 55 21.93 41.18 21.39
C PRO A 55 20.78 41.62 22.31
N LYS A 56 19.87 42.47 21.81
CA LYS A 56 18.70 42.96 22.57
C LYS A 56 17.47 42.04 22.48
N CYS A 57 17.64 40.81 21.97
CA CYS A 57 16.54 39.85 21.85
C CYS A 57 16.14 39.33 23.27
N PRO A 58 14.84 39.34 23.61
CA PRO A 58 14.38 38.70 24.84
C PRO A 58 14.75 37.21 24.85
N ASN A 59 15.14 36.69 25.97
CA ASN A 59 15.55 35.30 26.17
C ASN A 59 16.67 34.82 25.21
N LEU A 60 17.60 35.69 24.89
CA LEU A 60 18.68 35.45 23.92
C LEU A 60 19.41 34.15 24.15
N GLU A 61 19.88 33.92 25.40
CA GLU A 61 20.63 32.69 25.75
C GLU A 61 19.80 31.41 25.52
N TYR A 62 18.54 31.45 25.90
CA TYR A 62 17.62 30.31 25.69
C TYR A 62 17.41 30.03 24.22
N LEU A 63 17.19 31.07 23.41
CA LEU A 63 17.06 30.97 21.95
C LEU A 63 18.34 30.41 21.31
N GLN A 64 19.50 30.93 21.71
CA GLN A 64 20.78 30.46 21.19
C GLN A 64 21.04 29.01 21.56
N LYS A 65 20.68 28.57 22.77
CA LYS A 65 20.81 27.20 23.24
C LYS A 65 19.94 26.25 22.37
N ILE A 66 18.66 26.57 22.19
CA ILE A 66 17.75 25.73 21.34
C ILE A 66 18.29 25.64 19.91
N ILE A 67 18.74 26.76 19.33
CA ILE A 67 19.30 26.81 17.99
C ILE A 67 20.54 25.91 17.90
N LEU A 68 21.42 25.98 18.89
CA LEU A 68 22.64 25.19 18.92
C LEU A 68 22.34 23.70 19.08
N ASP A 69 21.50 23.33 20.04
CA ASP A 69 21.10 21.95 20.32
C ASP A 69 20.50 21.30 19.08
N LYS A 70 19.61 22.00 18.39
CA LYS A 70 18.97 21.49 17.16
C LYS A 70 19.92 21.38 15.97
N LYS A 71 20.89 22.26 15.87
CA LYS A 71 21.96 22.14 14.86
C LYS A 71 22.87 20.94 15.13
N LEU A 72 23.27 20.75 16.38
CA LEU A 72 24.12 19.63 16.80
C LEU A 72 23.41 18.28 16.59
N GLU A 73 22.12 18.20 16.93
CA GLU A 73 21.29 17.00 16.71
C GLU A 73 21.30 16.59 15.22
N LEU A 74 21.06 17.53 14.31
CA LEU A 74 21.09 17.30 12.87
C LEU A 74 22.50 16.97 12.34
N GLN A 75 23.54 17.66 12.84
CA GLN A 75 24.92 17.37 12.46
C GLN A 75 25.35 15.97 12.89
N LYS A 76 24.99 15.55 14.10
CA LYS A 76 25.22 14.20 14.58
C LYS A 76 24.57 13.17 13.67
N LYS A 77 23.30 13.38 13.32
CA LYS A 77 22.55 12.49 12.42
C LYS A 77 23.16 12.43 11.02
N MET A 78 23.64 13.58 10.52
CA MET A 78 24.35 13.63 9.24
C MET A 78 25.64 12.80 9.27
N LEU A 79 26.39 12.85 10.36
CA LEU A 79 27.61 12.06 10.54
C LEU A 79 27.29 10.55 10.64
N GLU A 80 26.24 10.18 11.37
CA GLU A 80 25.77 8.78 11.45
C GLU A 80 25.44 8.21 10.08
N ILE A 81 24.66 8.94 9.25
CA ILE A 81 24.29 8.49 7.90
C ILE A 81 25.53 8.39 6.99
N LYS A 82 26.50 9.31 7.15
CA LYS A 82 27.76 9.25 6.40
C LYS A 82 28.63 8.06 6.81
N SER A 83 28.72 7.76 8.11
CA SER A 83 29.51 6.62 8.61
C SER A 83 28.98 5.31 8.05
N ASP A 84 27.67 5.23 7.81
CA ASP A 84 26.99 4.09 7.19
C ASP A 84 27.14 4.04 5.65
N GLN A 85 27.91 4.97 5.05
CA GLN A 85 28.10 5.10 3.59
C GLN A 85 26.78 5.23 2.80
N LYS A 86 25.70 5.70 3.44
CA LYS A 86 24.40 5.89 2.77
C LYS A 86 24.32 7.26 2.12
N GLU A 87 23.84 7.30 0.90
CA GLU A 87 23.42 8.55 0.28
C GLU A 87 22.19 9.12 0.97
N TYR A 88 22.19 10.42 1.24
CA TYR A 88 21.06 11.12 1.85
C TYR A 88 20.69 12.38 1.07
N SER A 89 19.43 12.76 1.13
CA SER A 89 18.90 14.03 0.66
C SER A 89 18.60 14.97 1.83
N ALA A 90 18.34 16.24 1.55
CA ALA A 90 17.88 17.18 2.58
C ALA A 90 16.53 16.74 3.21
N ALA A 91 15.68 16.04 2.46
CA ALA A 91 14.41 15.50 2.96
C ALA A 91 14.62 14.33 3.91
N THR A 92 15.45 13.34 3.53
CA THR A 92 15.76 12.19 4.37
C THR A 92 16.43 12.59 5.68
N LEU A 93 17.23 13.66 5.69
CA LEU A 93 17.88 14.14 6.90
C LEU A 93 16.87 14.75 7.91
N ILE A 94 15.86 15.46 7.42
CA ILE A 94 14.78 16.00 8.27
C ILE A 94 13.94 14.87 8.86
N GLU A 95 13.52 13.93 8.02
CA GLU A 95 12.67 12.80 8.42
C GLU A 95 13.40 11.88 9.42
N ALA A 96 14.71 11.68 9.25
CA ALA A 96 15.53 10.93 10.19
C ALA A 96 15.65 11.60 11.57
N ASN A 97 15.52 12.94 11.62
CA ASN A 97 15.55 13.72 12.84
C ASN A 97 14.18 13.86 13.53
N GLU A 98 13.09 13.55 12.84
CA GLU A 98 11.76 13.53 13.46
C GLU A 98 11.66 12.35 14.42
N LYS A 99 11.25 12.63 15.68
CA LYS A 99 10.96 11.55 16.63
C LYS A 99 9.82 10.69 16.10
N LEU A 100 9.96 9.39 16.15
CA LEU A 100 8.85 8.47 15.88
C LEU A 100 7.70 8.81 16.83
N LEU A 101 6.50 8.99 16.27
CA LEU A 101 5.31 9.30 17.06
C LEU A 101 4.88 8.11 17.91
N VAL A 102 5.09 6.90 17.40
CA VAL A 102 4.74 5.64 18.05
C VAL A 102 5.78 4.59 17.70
N ALA A 103 6.42 4.00 18.71
CA ALA A 103 7.29 2.85 18.53
C ALA A 103 6.40 1.61 18.31
N LYS A 104 6.14 1.25 17.04
CA LYS A 104 5.41 0.02 16.68
C LYS A 104 6.35 -1.01 16.09
N THR A 105 6.16 -2.25 16.50
CA THR A 105 6.85 -3.39 15.88
C THR A 105 6.21 -3.75 14.53
N VAL A 106 6.95 -4.48 13.72
CA VAL A 106 6.44 -5.01 12.44
C VAL A 106 5.21 -5.90 12.66
N ASP A 107 5.22 -6.73 13.69
CA ASP A 107 4.10 -7.59 14.08
C ASP A 107 2.83 -6.79 14.37
N CYS A 108 2.93 -5.81 15.26
CA CYS A 108 1.81 -4.94 15.64
C CYS A 108 1.23 -4.21 14.43
N PHE A 109 2.11 -3.62 13.61
CA PHE A 109 1.70 -2.84 12.45
C PHE A 109 1.00 -3.68 11.37
N TYR A 110 1.47 -4.92 11.12
CA TYR A 110 0.77 -5.84 10.21
C TYR A 110 -0.62 -6.21 10.73
N LYS A 111 -0.76 -6.51 12.03
CA LYS A 111 -2.06 -6.82 12.64
C LYS A 111 -3.05 -5.67 12.49
N GLU A 112 -2.60 -4.43 12.69
CA GLU A 112 -3.45 -3.25 12.48
C GLU A 112 -3.90 -3.10 11.03
N ILE A 113 -3.00 -3.28 10.04
CA ILE A 113 -3.37 -3.22 8.62
C ILE A 113 -4.41 -4.30 8.28
N ILE A 114 -4.23 -5.52 8.79
CA ILE A 114 -5.14 -6.65 8.55
C ILE A 114 -6.52 -6.33 9.14
N ALA A 115 -6.58 -5.86 10.38
CA ALA A 115 -7.82 -5.46 11.04
C ALA A 115 -8.51 -4.29 10.29
N GLN A 116 -7.74 -3.30 9.84
CA GLN A 116 -8.29 -2.19 9.06
C GLN A 116 -8.85 -2.64 7.71
N CYS A 117 -8.23 -3.64 7.07
CA CYS A 117 -8.78 -4.24 5.84
C CYS A 117 -10.11 -4.96 6.10
N GLU A 118 -10.26 -5.60 7.23
CA GLU A 118 -11.50 -6.28 7.65
C GLU A 118 -12.63 -5.28 7.91
N ILE A 119 -12.39 -4.24 8.70
CA ILE A 119 -13.35 -3.15 8.96
C ILE A 119 -13.83 -2.51 7.64
N ASN A 120 -12.92 -2.33 6.68
CA ASN A 120 -13.23 -1.72 5.38
C ASN A 120 -13.79 -2.72 4.34
N ASN A 121 -14.13 -3.93 4.72
CA ASN A 121 -14.60 -5.01 3.84
C ASN A 121 -13.68 -5.29 2.62
N LYS A 122 -12.37 -5.08 2.77
CA LYS A 122 -11.36 -5.32 1.73
C LYS A 122 -10.78 -6.74 1.83
N CYS A 123 -11.62 -7.75 1.70
CA CYS A 123 -11.27 -9.17 1.90
C CYS A 123 -10.04 -9.62 1.09
N GLY A 124 -9.93 -9.22 -0.19
CA GLY A 124 -8.78 -9.55 -1.03
C GLY A 124 -7.46 -8.98 -0.49
N ASN A 125 -7.45 -7.71 -0.08
CA ASN A 125 -6.27 -7.08 0.50
C ASN A 125 -5.93 -7.69 1.87
N ARG A 126 -6.93 -7.99 2.70
CA ARG A 126 -6.75 -8.68 3.98
C ARG A 126 -5.98 -9.98 3.80
N LEU A 127 -6.38 -10.83 2.85
CA LEU A 127 -5.70 -12.10 2.56
C LEU A 127 -4.25 -11.89 2.09
N VAL A 128 -3.98 -10.90 1.27
CA VAL A 128 -2.62 -10.58 0.81
C VAL A 128 -1.72 -10.18 1.99
N TYR A 129 -2.18 -9.28 2.87
CA TYR A 129 -1.43 -8.89 4.06
C TYR A 129 -1.28 -10.04 5.05
N LEU A 130 -2.32 -10.83 5.26
CA LEU A 130 -2.28 -12.01 6.14
C LEU A 130 -1.26 -13.05 5.65
N ASN A 131 -1.24 -13.35 4.35
CA ASN A 131 -0.27 -14.27 3.76
C ASN A 131 1.16 -13.76 3.90
N SER A 132 1.39 -12.47 3.68
CA SER A 132 2.70 -11.83 3.87
C SER A 132 3.12 -11.90 5.35
N TYR A 133 2.24 -11.55 6.27
CA TYR A 133 2.47 -11.65 7.72
C TYR A 133 2.85 -13.07 8.16
N ASN A 134 2.07 -14.06 7.74
CA ASN A 134 2.32 -15.46 8.07
C ASN A 134 3.66 -15.97 7.49
N SER A 135 4.03 -15.50 6.29
CA SER A 135 5.33 -15.81 5.68
C SER A 135 6.48 -15.23 6.50
N LEU A 136 6.39 -13.95 6.88
CA LEU A 136 7.38 -13.28 7.71
C LEU A 136 7.50 -13.93 9.09
N LYS A 137 6.37 -14.30 9.71
CA LYS A 137 6.35 -14.95 11.01
C LYS A 137 7.03 -16.32 10.96
N ARG A 138 6.82 -17.10 9.89
CA ARG A 138 7.53 -18.38 9.67
C ARG A 138 9.03 -18.16 9.47
N PHE A 139 9.43 -17.19 8.66
CA PHE A 139 10.83 -16.86 8.43
C PHE A 139 11.57 -16.45 9.73
N THR A 140 10.90 -15.73 10.62
CA THR A 140 11.48 -15.28 11.89
C THR A 140 11.26 -16.24 13.05
N ASN A 141 10.77 -17.47 12.81
CA ASN A 141 10.41 -18.44 13.84
C ASN A 141 9.49 -17.86 14.93
N GLY A 142 8.50 -17.07 14.50
CA GLY A 142 7.54 -16.43 15.40
C GLY A 142 8.00 -15.10 15.99
N LYS A 143 9.27 -14.72 15.87
CA LYS A 143 9.87 -13.50 16.46
C LYS A 143 9.75 -12.31 15.52
N LEU A 144 8.52 -11.82 15.25
CA LEU A 144 8.26 -10.67 14.35
C LEU A 144 8.07 -9.35 15.12
N GLU A 145 8.19 -9.38 16.45
CA GLU A 145 8.14 -8.19 17.32
C GLU A 145 9.45 -7.38 17.23
N ILE A 146 9.87 -7.09 16.00
CA ILE A 146 11.07 -6.34 15.68
C ILE A 146 10.70 -4.93 15.21
N PRO A 147 11.55 -3.91 15.48
CA PRO A 147 11.36 -2.57 14.91
C PRO A 147 11.67 -2.59 13.40
N PHE A 148 11.11 -1.63 12.67
CA PHE A 148 11.27 -1.56 11.21
C PHE A 148 12.72 -1.40 10.74
N ASN A 149 13.59 -0.73 11.48
CA ASN A 149 15.00 -0.57 11.14
C ASN A 149 15.80 -1.87 11.16
N THR A 150 15.29 -2.93 11.78
CA THR A 150 15.87 -4.28 11.68
C THR A 150 15.79 -4.84 10.26
N ILE A 151 14.76 -4.44 9.49
CA ILE A 151 14.58 -4.85 8.10
C ILE A 151 15.50 -4.00 7.19
N ASN A 152 16.76 -4.40 7.12
CA ASN A 152 17.76 -3.82 6.22
C ASN A 152 17.93 -4.70 4.96
N VAL A 153 18.83 -4.30 4.05
CA VAL A 153 19.09 -5.03 2.79
C VAL A 153 19.51 -6.48 3.05
N ALA A 154 20.44 -6.70 3.99
CA ALA A 154 20.92 -8.04 4.33
C ALA A 154 19.80 -8.93 4.90
N TRP A 155 18.86 -8.34 5.66
CA TRP A 155 17.69 -9.05 6.16
C TRP A 155 16.75 -9.46 5.00
N LEU A 156 16.54 -8.55 4.03
CA LEU A 156 15.72 -8.84 2.84
C LEU A 156 16.35 -9.95 1.98
N GLU A 157 17.67 -9.96 1.82
CA GLU A 157 18.37 -11.03 1.10
C GLU A 157 18.26 -12.38 1.78
N LYS A 158 18.33 -12.43 3.12
CA LYS A 158 18.08 -13.64 3.90
C LYS A 158 16.65 -14.16 3.73
N TYR A 159 15.68 -13.24 3.73
CA TYR A 159 14.28 -13.58 3.51
C TYR A 159 14.04 -14.11 2.09
N GLU A 160 14.67 -13.51 1.08
CA GLU A 160 14.60 -14.00 -0.30
C GLU A 160 15.16 -15.42 -0.42
N LYS A 161 16.37 -15.65 0.12
CA LYS A 161 16.99 -16.98 0.11
C LYS A 161 16.09 -18.02 0.78
N TRP A 162 15.48 -17.68 1.90
CA TRP A 162 14.55 -18.55 2.62
C TRP A 162 13.29 -18.83 1.79
N LEU A 163 12.71 -17.84 1.11
CA LEU A 163 11.57 -18.05 0.21
C LEU A 163 11.92 -18.99 -0.94
N ARG A 164 13.10 -18.84 -1.55
CA ARG A 164 13.59 -19.71 -2.62
C ARG A 164 13.82 -21.14 -2.12
N SER A 165 14.42 -21.32 -0.96
CA SER A 165 14.64 -22.65 -0.38
C SER A 165 13.34 -23.39 -0.06
N ASN A 166 12.24 -22.66 0.18
CA ASN A 166 10.90 -23.24 0.34
C ASN A 166 10.15 -23.46 -1.00
N GLY A 167 10.82 -23.36 -2.14
CA GLY A 167 10.26 -23.63 -3.47
C GLY A 167 9.24 -22.58 -3.96
N ASN A 168 9.24 -21.36 -3.41
CA ASN A 168 8.32 -20.31 -3.85
C ASN A 168 8.68 -19.81 -5.26
N LYS A 169 7.66 -19.65 -6.11
CA LYS A 169 7.81 -19.09 -7.45
C LYS A 169 8.14 -17.59 -7.40
N GLU A 170 8.83 -17.07 -8.41
CA GLU A 170 9.19 -15.64 -8.55
C GLU A 170 8.00 -14.71 -8.36
N THR A 171 6.83 -15.06 -8.90
CA THR A 171 5.59 -14.30 -8.74
C THR A 171 5.15 -14.20 -7.28
N THR A 172 5.29 -15.29 -6.51
CA THR A 172 4.98 -15.31 -5.07
C THR A 172 5.99 -14.47 -4.29
N ILE A 173 7.28 -14.65 -4.56
CA ILE A 173 8.36 -13.87 -3.94
C ILE A 173 8.13 -12.37 -4.18
N SER A 174 7.89 -11.98 -5.44
CA SER A 174 7.55 -10.59 -5.79
C SER A 174 6.34 -10.06 -5.03
N LEU A 175 5.28 -10.88 -4.85
CA LEU A 175 4.11 -10.48 -4.08
C LEU A 175 4.47 -10.22 -2.60
N MET A 176 5.24 -11.12 -1.97
CA MET A 176 5.67 -10.96 -0.57
C MET A 176 6.47 -9.67 -0.38
N PHE A 177 7.44 -9.42 -1.26
CA PHE A 177 8.26 -8.21 -1.19
C PHE A 177 7.49 -6.92 -1.50
N ARG A 178 6.56 -6.94 -2.46
CA ARG A 178 5.67 -5.78 -2.74
C ARG A 178 4.79 -5.46 -1.55
N THR A 179 4.28 -6.49 -0.86
CA THR A 179 3.44 -6.32 0.32
C THR A 179 4.25 -5.76 1.48
N LEU A 180 5.44 -6.31 1.74
CA LEU A 180 6.35 -5.80 2.77
C LEU A 180 6.76 -4.35 2.50
N ARG A 181 7.09 -4.00 1.24
CA ARG A 181 7.38 -2.61 0.84
C ARG A 181 6.19 -1.69 1.08
N SER A 182 4.98 -2.14 0.75
CA SER A 182 3.75 -1.37 1.00
C SER A 182 3.54 -1.13 2.50
N THR A 183 3.79 -2.14 3.33
CA THR A 183 3.72 -2.03 4.80
C THR A 183 4.75 -1.04 5.33
N TYR A 184 5.99 -1.13 4.87
CA TYR A 184 7.06 -0.20 5.27
C TYR A 184 6.75 1.25 4.89
N ASN A 185 6.24 1.49 3.67
CA ASN A 185 5.82 2.82 3.22
C ASN A 185 4.68 3.41 4.07
N LYS A 186 3.73 2.57 4.50
CA LYS A 186 2.68 2.98 5.44
C LYS A 186 3.26 3.32 6.82
N ALA A 187 4.19 2.50 7.32
CA ALA A 187 4.86 2.76 8.58
C ALA A 187 5.64 4.08 8.58
N ILE A 188 6.31 4.43 7.48
CA ILE A 188 6.95 5.74 7.31
C ILE A 188 5.90 6.86 7.35
N LYS A 189 4.80 6.72 6.61
CA LYS A 189 3.73 7.72 6.58
C LYS A 189 3.11 7.95 7.95
N GLU A 190 2.99 6.91 8.76
CA GLU A 190 2.46 6.96 10.12
C GLU A 190 3.54 7.27 11.18
N ARG A 191 4.78 7.56 10.76
CA ARG A 191 5.93 7.84 11.62
C ARG A 191 6.26 6.72 12.60
N CYS A 192 6.02 5.48 12.20
CA CYS A 192 6.44 4.27 12.90
C CYS A 192 7.80 3.74 12.39
N ALA A 193 8.28 4.27 11.27
CA ALA A 193 9.58 3.97 10.67
C ALA A 193 10.20 5.24 10.09
N HIS A 194 11.53 5.30 10.03
CA HIS A 194 12.25 6.39 9.38
C HIS A 194 12.53 6.08 7.90
N LEU A 195 12.49 7.13 7.06
CA LEU A 195 12.84 6.99 5.64
C LEU A 195 14.35 6.71 5.47
N SER A 196 15.20 7.16 6.40
CA SER A 196 16.65 6.86 6.41
C SER A 196 16.95 5.37 6.49
N ASP A 197 16.06 4.59 7.08
CA ASP A 197 16.22 3.15 7.29
C ASP A 197 15.53 2.32 6.19
N TYR A 198 15.01 2.99 5.14
CA TYR A 198 14.22 2.35 4.08
C TYR A 198 15.07 1.47 3.15
N PRO A 199 14.97 0.13 3.23
CA PRO A 199 15.88 -0.75 2.51
C PRO A 199 15.55 -0.89 1.02
N PHE A 200 14.32 -0.58 0.61
CA PHE A 200 13.87 -0.76 -0.78
C PHE A 200 14.37 0.33 -1.74
N GLN A 201 15.15 1.30 -1.25
CA GLN A 201 15.89 2.21 -2.12
C GLN A 201 17.02 1.46 -2.83
N GLU A 202 17.72 0.59 -2.12
CA GLU A 202 18.82 -0.24 -2.62
C GLU A 202 18.30 -1.59 -3.14
N TYR A 203 17.46 -2.28 -2.38
CA TYR A 203 16.89 -3.58 -2.74
C TYR A 203 15.77 -3.43 -3.77
N LYS A 204 16.06 -3.75 -5.02
CA LYS A 204 15.10 -3.60 -6.13
C LYS A 204 14.21 -4.84 -6.28
N ILE A 205 12.90 -4.63 -6.18
CA ILE A 205 11.89 -5.70 -6.36
C ILE A 205 11.70 -6.03 -7.85
N SER A 206 12.05 -5.12 -8.74
CA SER A 206 11.95 -5.32 -10.20
C SER A 206 12.85 -6.45 -10.74
N LYS A 207 13.79 -6.95 -9.93
CA LYS A 207 14.63 -8.10 -10.28
C LYS A 207 13.87 -9.43 -10.38
N PHE A 208 12.67 -9.52 -9.75
CA PHE A 208 11.88 -10.74 -9.78
C PHE A 208 11.15 -10.87 -11.12
N ASP A 209 11.35 -11.99 -11.81
CA ASP A 209 10.61 -12.28 -13.03
C ASP A 209 9.17 -12.67 -12.69
N THR A 210 8.25 -11.81 -13.07
CA THR A 210 6.81 -12.02 -12.87
C THR A 210 6.09 -12.31 -14.19
N SER A 211 6.83 -12.56 -15.26
CA SER A 211 6.26 -12.94 -16.54
C SER A 211 5.49 -14.25 -16.41
N THR A 212 4.29 -14.27 -16.92
CA THR A 212 3.45 -15.47 -16.97
C THR A 212 2.93 -15.70 -18.37
N GLN A 213 2.91 -16.94 -18.82
CA GLN A 213 2.30 -17.30 -20.09
C GLN A 213 0.83 -16.88 -20.11
N LYS A 214 0.44 -16.15 -21.14
CA LYS A 214 -0.98 -15.82 -21.36
C LYS A 214 -1.72 -17.10 -21.72
N ARG A 215 -2.71 -17.46 -20.91
CA ARG A 215 -3.58 -18.62 -21.14
C ARG A 215 -4.82 -18.13 -21.89
N ALA A 216 -4.66 -17.73 -23.15
CA ALA A 216 -5.79 -17.39 -24.01
C ALA A 216 -6.32 -18.66 -24.68
N ILE A 217 -7.64 -18.82 -24.70
CA ILE A 217 -8.33 -19.88 -25.44
C ILE A 217 -8.60 -19.34 -26.84
N ALA A 218 -8.31 -20.13 -27.89
CA ALA A 218 -8.64 -19.75 -29.26
C ALA A 218 -10.15 -19.72 -29.47
N LYS A 219 -10.61 -18.85 -30.37
CA LYS A 219 -12.05 -18.74 -30.69
C LYS A 219 -12.65 -20.07 -31.13
N THR A 220 -11.93 -20.87 -31.92
CA THR A 220 -12.32 -22.21 -32.36
C THR A 220 -12.53 -23.18 -31.21
N ASP A 221 -11.66 -23.13 -30.20
CA ASP A 221 -11.77 -23.99 -29.02
C ASP A 221 -12.92 -23.55 -28.12
N MET A 222 -13.17 -22.22 -28.05
CA MET A 222 -14.34 -21.68 -27.36
C MET A 222 -15.64 -22.14 -27.99
N LEU A 223 -15.76 -22.15 -29.33
CA LEU A 223 -16.92 -22.67 -30.05
C LEU A 223 -17.13 -24.16 -29.75
N LYS A 224 -16.10 -24.99 -29.88
CA LYS A 224 -16.18 -26.41 -29.50
C LYS A 224 -16.63 -26.59 -28.06
N PHE A 225 -16.10 -25.77 -27.11
CA PHE A 225 -16.55 -25.84 -25.73
C PHE A 225 -18.03 -25.52 -25.54
N THR A 226 -18.57 -24.56 -26.28
CA THR A 226 -20.02 -24.25 -26.21
C THR A 226 -20.88 -25.41 -26.74
N GLU A 227 -20.44 -26.10 -27.79
CA GLU A 227 -21.17 -27.22 -28.47
C GLU A 227 -21.04 -28.55 -27.69
N THR A 228 -20.10 -28.70 -26.81
CA THR A 228 -19.89 -29.95 -26.06
C THR A 228 -21.11 -30.27 -25.20
N SER A 229 -21.78 -31.36 -25.49
CA SER A 229 -22.85 -31.90 -24.65
C SER A 229 -22.27 -32.42 -23.32
N GLN A 230 -23.01 -32.22 -22.24
CA GLN A 230 -22.61 -32.76 -20.92
C GLN A 230 -22.96 -34.25 -20.86
N PRO A 231 -22.10 -35.13 -20.36
CA PRO A 231 -22.44 -36.53 -20.13
C PRO A 231 -23.62 -36.63 -19.16
N ILE A 232 -24.53 -37.57 -19.45
CA ILE A 232 -25.68 -37.84 -18.59
C ILE A 232 -25.22 -38.24 -17.19
N GLY A 233 -25.78 -37.59 -16.15
CA GLY A 233 -25.45 -37.88 -14.74
C GLY A 233 -24.42 -36.96 -14.08
N GLN A 234 -23.95 -35.92 -14.77
CA GLN A 234 -23.06 -34.91 -14.13
C GLN A 234 -23.80 -34.08 -13.09
N LYS A 235 -23.03 -33.61 -12.08
CA LYS A 235 -23.55 -32.77 -11.00
C LYS A 235 -24.01 -31.41 -11.55
N LYS A 236 -25.16 -30.87 -11.09
CA LYS A 236 -25.72 -29.57 -11.47
C LYS A 236 -24.71 -28.43 -11.52
N TYR A 237 -23.70 -28.42 -10.62
CA TYR A 237 -22.70 -27.34 -10.60
C TYR A 237 -21.74 -27.35 -11.80
N VAL A 238 -21.57 -28.49 -12.50
CA VAL A 238 -20.71 -28.59 -13.70
C VAL A 238 -21.36 -27.82 -14.84
N GLU A 239 -22.66 -28.05 -15.05
CA GLU A 239 -23.44 -27.32 -16.03
C GLU A 239 -23.49 -25.83 -15.74
N LEU A 240 -23.80 -25.45 -14.50
CA LEU A 240 -23.79 -24.06 -14.08
C LEU A 240 -22.39 -23.42 -14.31
N SER A 241 -21.30 -24.12 -14.00
CA SER A 241 -19.94 -23.61 -14.22
C SER A 241 -19.64 -23.37 -15.70
N LYS A 242 -20.10 -24.27 -16.60
CA LYS A 242 -19.98 -24.08 -18.03
C LYS A 242 -20.77 -22.84 -18.49
N ASP A 243 -22.03 -22.75 -18.09
CA ASP A 243 -22.91 -21.65 -18.48
C ASP A 243 -22.37 -20.28 -17.96
N ILE A 244 -21.88 -20.23 -16.74
CA ILE A 244 -21.24 -19.02 -16.18
C ILE A 244 -19.99 -18.63 -16.97
N PHE A 245 -19.17 -19.61 -17.38
CA PHE A 245 -17.98 -19.32 -18.18
C PHE A 245 -18.37 -18.76 -19.56
N ILE A 246 -19.38 -19.36 -20.24
CA ILE A 246 -19.89 -18.88 -21.51
C ILE A 246 -20.52 -17.50 -21.36
N PHE A 247 -21.32 -17.26 -20.32
CA PHE A 247 -21.88 -15.95 -19.98
C PHE A 247 -20.80 -14.89 -19.78
N SER A 248 -19.75 -15.23 -19.02
CA SER A 248 -18.60 -14.34 -18.83
C SER A 248 -17.97 -13.94 -20.17
N TYR A 249 -17.74 -14.91 -21.05
CA TYR A 249 -17.16 -14.68 -22.36
C TYR A 249 -18.04 -13.78 -23.23
N LEU A 250 -19.34 -14.07 -23.34
CA LEU A 250 -20.32 -13.31 -24.12
C LEU A 250 -20.50 -11.87 -23.60
N CYS A 251 -20.35 -11.66 -22.28
CA CYS A 251 -20.46 -10.37 -21.62
C CYS A 251 -19.10 -9.66 -21.44
N GLY A 252 -18.12 -9.89 -22.34
CA GLY A 252 -16.86 -9.14 -22.38
C GLY A 252 -15.88 -9.45 -21.25
N GLY A 253 -15.94 -10.66 -20.67
CA GLY A 253 -15.03 -11.11 -19.61
C GLY A 253 -15.39 -10.59 -18.22
N ILE A 254 -16.68 -10.53 -17.91
CA ILE A 254 -17.14 -10.17 -16.57
C ILE A 254 -16.57 -11.14 -15.53
N ASN A 255 -16.07 -10.61 -14.42
CA ASN A 255 -15.45 -11.41 -13.38
C ASN A 255 -16.47 -12.27 -12.61
N PHE A 256 -16.09 -13.47 -12.22
CA PHE A 256 -16.95 -14.41 -11.48
C PHE A 256 -17.57 -13.77 -10.21
N THR A 257 -16.82 -12.99 -9.45
CA THR A 257 -17.34 -12.30 -8.26
C THR A 257 -18.45 -11.31 -8.63
N ASP A 258 -18.30 -10.60 -9.75
CA ASP A 258 -19.31 -9.65 -10.21
C ASP A 258 -20.55 -10.42 -10.70
N ILE A 259 -20.38 -11.52 -11.47
CA ILE A 259 -21.47 -12.38 -11.92
C ILE A 259 -22.28 -12.94 -10.74
N ALA A 260 -21.61 -13.42 -9.70
CA ALA A 260 -22.27 -14.01 -8.54
C ALA A 260 -23.19 -13.02 -7.81
N ASN A 261 -22.93 -11.71 -7.92
CA ASN A 261 -23.72 -10.67 -7.28
C ASN A 261 -24.75 -10.00 -8.20
N LEU A 262 -24.89 -10.44 -9.47
CA LEU A 262 -25.88 -9.88 -10.37
C LEU A 262 -27.30 -10.26 -9.94
N THR A 263 -28.20 -9.27 -10.01
CA THR A 263 -29.64 -9.42 -9.78
C THR A 263 -30.42 -9.02 -11.02
N GLN A 264 -31.74 -9.26 -11.02
CA GLN A 264 -32.62 -8.82 -12.12
C GLN A 264 -32.60 -7.30 -12.34
N GLU A 265 -32.38 -6.53 -11.27
CA GLU A 265 -32.28 -5.06 -11.32
C GLU A 265 -31.06 -4.58 -12.13
N ASN A 266 -30.07 -5.44 -12.33
CA ASN A 266 -28.92 -5.13 -13.17
C ASN A 266 -29.22 -5.18 -14.65
N ILE A 267 -30.39 -5.71 -15.08
CA ILE A 267 -30.82 -5.75 -16.46
C ILE A 267 -31.71 -4.54 -16.75
N VAL A 268 -31.19 -3.57 -17.48
CA VAL A 268 -31.90 -2.34 -17.85
C VAL A 268 -31.91 -2.21 -19.38
N ASN A 269 -33.08 -2.22 -19.98
CA ASN A 269 -33.27 -2.07 -21.44
C ASN A 269 -32.40 -3.02 -22.27
N GLY A 270 -32.31 -4.29 -21.89
CA GLY A 270 -31.51 -5.31 -22.59
C GLY A 270 -30.01 -5.16 -22.42
N ARG A 271 -29.57 -4.32 -21.45
CA ARG A 271 -28.17 -4.09 -21.12
C ARG A 271 -27.91 -4.48 -19.68
N LEU A 272 -26.72 -4.99 -19.40
CA LEU A 272 -26.26 -5.28 -18.05
C LEU A 272 -25.56 -4.04 -17.47
N HIS A 273 -26.10 -3.53 -16.38
CA HIS A 273 -25.55 -2.40 -15.61
C HIS A 273 -25.12 -2.88 -14.23
N TYR A 274 -23.83 -2.85 -13.95
CA TYR A 274 -23.32 -3.25 -12.63
C TYR A 274 -22.10 -2.45 -12.20
N ILE A 275 -21.89 -2.34 -10.90
CA ILE A 275 -20.69 -1.72 -10.34
C ILE A 275 -19.64 -2.81 -10.11
N ARG A 276 -18.53 -2.72 -10.86
CA ARG A 276 -17.42 -3.67 -10.72
C ARG A 276 -16.83 -3.61 -9.30
N GLN A 277 -16.93 -4.68 -8.56
CA GLN A 277 -16.52 -4.75 -7.14
C GLN A 277 -15.04 -4.37 -6.92
N LYS A 278 -14.15 -4.80 -7.81
CA LYS A 278 -12.72 -4.52 -7.69
C LYS A 278 -12.35 -3.03 -7.84
N THR A 279 -13.10 -2.27 -8.64
CA THR A 279 -12.71 -0.90 -9.05
C THR A 279 -13.74 0.16 -8.70
N GLY A 280 -14.95 -0.22 -8.28
CA GLY A 280 -16.07 0.69 -8.02
C GLY A 280 -16.59 1.41 -9.29
N LYS A 281 -16.22 0.95 -10.49
CA LYS A 281 -16.65 1.58 -11.74
C LYS A 281 -17.97 0.96 -12.23
N LEU A 282 -18.89 1.83 -12.67
CA LEU A 282 -20.10 1.41 -13.37
C LEU A 282 -19.74 0.86 -14.75
N ILE A 283 -20.17 -0.36 -15.02
CA ILE A 283 -20.01 -1.05 -16.30
C ILE A 283 -21.39 -1.18 -16.94
N LYS A 284 -21.48 -0.90 -18.24
CA LYS A 284 -22.70 -1.01 -19.05
C LYS A 284 -22.35 -1.77 -20.31
N ILE A 285 -22.90 -2.98 -20.48
CA ILE A 285 -22.65 -3.84 -21.65
C ILE A 285 -23.97 -4.35 -22.20
N GLY A 286 -24.05 -4.55 -23.53
CA GLY A 286 -25.17 -5.23 -24.19
C GLY A 286 -25.18 -6.71 -23.79
N ILE A 287 -26.35 -7.30 -23.64
CA ILE A 287 -26.51 -8.73 -23.38
C ILE A 287 -26.83 -9.41 -24.71
N PRO A 288 -25.92 -10.23 -25.27
CA PRO A 288 -26.23 -11.03 -26.46
C PRO A 288 -27.41 -11.98 -26.20
N GLN A 289 -28.08 -12.40 -27.26
CA GLN A 289 -29.26 -13.27 -27.17
C GLN A 289 -28.93 -14.59 -26.46
N GLU A 290 -27.78 -15.17 -26.75
CA GLU A 290 -27.30 -16.41 -26.16
C GLU A 290 -27.06 -16.25 -24.65
N ALA A 291 -26.49 -15.10 -24.21
CA ALA A 291 -26.32 -14.80 -22.80
C ALA A 291 -27.67 -14.61 -22.08
N MET A 292 -28.65 -14.03 -22.75
CA MET A 292 -30.00 -13.90 -22.21
C MET A 292 -30.70 -15.28 -22.04
N GLN A 293 -30.46 -16.22 -22.95
CA GLN A 293 -30.96 -17.59 -22.81
C GLN A 293 -30.37 -18.28 -21.59
N ILE A 294 -29.07 -18.08 -21.32
CA ILE A 294 -28.42 -18.62 -20.13
C ILE A 294 -29.05 -18.02 -18.87
N ILE A 295 -29.30 -16.70 -18.81
CA ILE A 295 -29.98 -16.08 -17.68
C ILE A 295 -31.35 -16.71 -17.42
N LYS A 296 -32.18 -16.84 -18.48
CA LYS A 296 -33.52 -17.41 -18.37
C LYS A 296 -33.56 -18.83 -17.81
N LYS A 297 -32.52 -19.65 -18.13
CA LYS A 297 -32.39 -21.01 -17.63
C LYS A 297 -32.34 -21.12 -16.11
N TYR A 298 -31.83 -20.06 -15.43
CA TYR A 298 -31.59 -20.05 -13.96
C TYR A 298 -32.54 -19.12 -13.19
N THR A 299 -33.49 -18.45 -13.85
CA THR A 299 -34.38 -17.45 -13.23
C THR A 299 -35.15 -18.00 -12.05
N ASP A 300 -35.66 -19.22 -12.13
CA ASP A 300 -36.52 -19.84 -11.10
C ASP A 300 -35.74 -20.40 -9.90
N GLU A 301 -34.43 -20.68 -10.08
CA GLU A 301 -33.58 -21.28 -9.04
C GLU A 301 -32.72 -20.25 -8.27
N SER A 302 -32.80 -18.98 -8.59
CA SER A 302 -31.73 -18.00 -8.30
C SER A 302 -31.94 -17.12 -7.04
N ASN A 303 -33.08 -17.25 -6.33
CA ASN A 303 -33.35 -16.48 -5.09
C ASN A 303 -33.04 -14.96 -5.20
N GLY A 304 -33.46 -14.33 -6.32
CA GLY A 304 -33.25 -12.89 -6.55
C GLY A 304 -31.94 -12.52 -7.25
N TYR A 305 -31.00 -13.46 -7.39
CA TYR A 305 -29.81 -13.29 -8.22
C TYR A 305 -30.07 -13.76 -9.67
N LEU A 306 -29.19 -13.44 -10.62
CA LEU A 306 -29.29 -13.97 -11.98
C LEU A 306 -28.90 -15.45 -12.06
N PHE A 307 -28.05 -15.91 -11.15
CA PHE A 307 -27.51 -17.26 -11.12
C PHE A 307 -27.54 -17.83 -9.70
N PRO A 308 -27.77 -19.15 -9.52
CA PRO A 308 -27.84 -19.80 -8.21
C PRO A 308 -26.44 -20.08 -7.62
N ILE A 309 -25.54 -19.07 -7.65
CA ILE A 309 -24.17 -19.16 -7.11
C ILE A 309 -24.18 -18.85 -5.62
N LEU A 310 -24.89 -17.78 -5.23
CA LEU A 310 -25.02 -17.33 -3.86
C LEU A 310 -26.32 -17.83 -3.27
N ASN A 311 -26.22 -18.84 -2.39
CA ASN A 311 -27.38 -19.28 -1.62
C ASN A 311 -27.29 -18.71 -0.21
N VAL A 312 -28.34 -18.05 0.23
CA VAL A 312 -28.42 -17.36 1.56
C VAL A 312 -28.02 -18.27 2.72
N LYS A 313 -28.23 -19.60 2.61
CA LYS A 313 -27.81 -20.60 3.61
C LYS A 313 -26.32 -20.88 3.62
N VAL A 314 -25.61 -20.73 2.48
CA VAL A 314 -24.18 -21.04 2.35
C VAL A 314 -23.31 -19.84 2.69
N HIS A 315 -23.85 -18.62 2.52
CA HIS A 315 -23.09 -17.39 2.77
C HIS A 315 -22.66 -17.17 4.22
N LYS A 316 -23.48 -17.59 5.20
CA LYS A 316 -23.14 -17.44 6.62
C LYS A 316 -21.96 -18.33 7.06
N THR A 317 -21.72 -19.44 6.38
CA THR A 317 -20.65 -20.40 6.73
C THR A 317 -19.33 -20.13 6.02
N ALA A 318 -19.35 -19.53 4.82
CA ALA A 318 -18.15 -19.22 4.05
C ALA A 318 -17.46 -17.90 4.48
N LEU A 319 -18.19 -16.99 5.12
CA LEU A 319 -17.66 -15.74 5.69
C LEU A 319 -17.15 -15.91 7.14
N GLN A 320 -17.42 -17.05 7.78
CA GLN A 320 -16.97 -17.38 9.14
C GLN A 320 -15.74 -18.31 9.18
N LYS A 321 -15.22 -18.75 8.05
CA LYS A 321 -13.94 -19.46 7.93
C LYS A 321 -12.93 -18.61 7.15
#